data_13b4f9971c99223213b05e0bfadade2f
#
_entry.id   13b4f9971c99223213b05e0bfadade2f
#
_cell.length_a   1.000
_cell.length_b   1.000
_cell.length_c   1.000
_cell.angle_alpha   90.00
_cell.angle_beta   90.00
_cell.angle_gamma   90.00
#
_symmetry.space_group_name_H-M   'P 1'
#
loop_
_entity.id
_entity.type
_entity.pdbx_description
1 polymer ?
#
loop_
_entity_poly.entity_id
_entity_poly.type
_entity_poly.pdbx_seq_one_letter_code
_entity_poly.pdbx_strand_id
1 'polypeptide(L)'
;MHKNALGHTRDEIVKQSKGFFLIFREKSVHDYKSYVPIGDAVKKLQNWKKDGAEILYLTSRRKPEEIKQIQNVLKKFKFPDGQLLFRQKDEEYKDVAERVIPDILVEDDCESISGIDKMTITHVKSEIKKKIKSIPIKEFGGIDHLPNKISAL
;
A
#
# COMPACT_ATOMS: atom_id res chain seq x y z
N MET A 1 -1.79 -3.11 -4.03
CA MET A 1 -2.18 -2.48 -5.32
C MET A 1 -0.93 -2.24 -6.15
N HIS A 2 -0.48 -3.18 -6.94
CA HIS A 2 0.85 -3.04 -7.58
C HIS A 2 0.95 -3.65 -8.98
N LYS A 3 -0.17 -3.87 -9.63
CA LYS A 3 -0.17 -4.21 -11.05
C LYS A 3 -0.68 -3.00 -11.81
N ASN A 4 0.09 -2.46 -12.76
CA ASN A 4 -0.46 -1.41 -13.60
C ASN A 4 -1.32 -2.02 -14.73
N ALA A 5 -2.20 -1.22 -15.32
CA ALA A 5 -3.09 -1.64 -16.41
C ALA A 5 -2.35 -2.15 -17.65
N LEU A 6 -1.04 -1.91 -17.74
CA LEU A 6 -0.19 -2.32 -18.86
C LEU A 6 0.36 -3.75 -18.69
N GLY A 7 0.00 -4.44 -17.59
CA GLY A 7 0.35 -5.84 -17.38
C GLY A 7 1.82 -6.13 -17.14
N HIS A 8 2.59 -5.11 -16.68
CA HIS A 8 4.00 -5.32 -16.36
C HIS A 8 4.18 -6.42 -15.31
N THR A 9 5.14 -7.30 -15.56
CA THR A 9 5.55 -8.33 -14.61
C THR A 9 6.28 -7.69 -13.41
N ARG A 10 6.35 -8.45 -12.29
CA ARG A 10 7.14 -8.04 -11.11
C ARG A 10 8.55 -7.61 -11.49
N ASP A 11 9.25 -8.42 -12.31
CA ASP A 11 10.63 -8.15 -12.69
C ASP A 11 10.80 -6.86 -13.50
N GLU A 12 9.84 -6.55 -14.36
CA GLU A 12 9.82 -5.29 -15.10
C GLU A 12 9.60 -4.09 -14.17
N ILE A 13 8.69 -4.23 -13.20
CA ILE A 13 8.41 -3.19 -12.20
C ILE A 13 9.65 -2.94 -11.32
N VAL A 14 10.31 -4.00 -10.86
CA VAL A 14 11.53 -3.91 -10.05
C VAL A 14 12.69 -3.29 -10.84
N LYS A 15 12.89 -3.68 -12.08
CA LYS A 15 13.92 -3.06 -12.95
C LYS A 15 13.67 -1.57 -13.15
N GLN A 16 12.43 -1.17 -13.34
CA GLN A 16 12.05 0.24 -13.49
C GLN A 16 12.21 1.04 -12.19
N SER A 17 11.96 0.44 -11.03
CA SER A 17 12.12 1.10 -9.73
C SER A 17 13.58 1.43 -9.41
N LYS A 18 14.54 0.68 -9.95
CA LYS A 18 15.98 0.89 -9.80
C LYS A 18 16.57 2.02 -10.66
N GLY A 19 15.75 2.83 -11.28
CA GLY A 19 16.16 4.14 -11.82
C GLY A 19 16.71 4.14 -13.25
N PHE A 20 16.61 3.07 -14.00
CA PHE A 20 17.23 3.00 -15.33
C PHE A 20 16.39 3.59 -16.49
N PHE A 21 15.11 3.98 -16.28
CA PHE A 21 14.23 4.49 -17.35
C PHE A 21 13.36 5.68 -16.93
N LEU A 22 13.98 6.84 -16.77
CA LEU A 22 13.24 8.09 -16.54
C LEU A 22 12.55 8.67 -17.78
N ILE A 23 12.74 8.11 -18.97
CA ILE A 23 12.32 8.74 -20.24
C ILE A 23 10.86 8.41 -20.62
N PHE A 24 10.27 7.32 -20.08
CA PHE A 24 8.88 6.96 -20.40
C PHE A 24 8.04 6.82 -19.12
N ARG A 25 7.73 7.95 -18.51
CA ARG A 25 6.96 8.03 -17.26
C ARG A 25 5.61 7.32 -17.32
N GLU A 26 4.97 7.28 -18.46
CA GLU A 26 3.67 6.63 -18.69
C GLU A 26 3.71 5.09 -18.66
N LYS A 27 4.90 4.48 -18.76
CA LYS A 27 5.09 3.03 -18.68
C LYS A 27 5.92 2.60 -17.49
N SER A 28 6.15 3.49 -16.54
CA SER A 28 7.00 3.26 -15.35
C SER A 28 6.16 2.88 -14.14
N VAL A 29 6.84 2.38 -13.10
CA VAL A 29 6.24 2.18 -11.76
C VAL A 29 5.68 3.46 -11.14
N HIS A 30 6.03 4.61 -11.68
CA HIS A 30 5.51 5.92 -11.26
C HIS A 30 4.27 6.36 -12.03
N ASP A 31 3.77 5.55 -12.96
CA ASP A 31 2.50 5.79 -13.66
C ASP A 31 1.32 5.31 -12.81
N TYR A 32 1.10 6.01 -11.68
CA TYR A 32 0.06 5.63 -10.73
C TYR A 32 -1.35 5.65 -11.32
N LYS A 33 -1.60 6.51 -12.32
CA LYS A 33 -2.92 6.60 -12.99
C LYS A 33 -3.34 5.30 -13.69
N SER A 34 -2.38 4.47 -14.09
CA SER A 34 -2.62 3.19 -14.76
C SER A 34 -2.73 2.00 -13.80
N TYR A 35 -2.58 2.21 -12.50
CA TYR A 35 -2.67 1.14 -11.53
C TYR A 35 -4.08 0.56 -11.44
N VAL A 36 -4.14 -0.76 -11.27
CA VAL A 36 -5.38 -1.53 -11.10
C VAL A 36 -5.32 -2.33 -9.80
N PRO A 37 -6.48 -2.63 -9.21
CA PRO A 37 -6.54 -3.54 -8.07
C PRO A 37 -5.98 -4.91 -8.43
N ILE A 38 -5.39 -5.60 -7.44
CA ILE A 38 -5.01 -7.00 -7.55
C ILE A 38 -6.17 -7.83 -6.99
N GLY A 39 -6.65 -8.80 -7.76
CA GLY A 39 -7.72 -9.69 -7.34
C GLY A 39 -8.97 -8.96 -6.84
N ASP A 40 -9.56 -9.50 -5.80
CA ASP A 40 -10.78 -9.00 -5.16
C ASP A 40 -10.52 -7.96 -4.05
N ALA A 41 -9.37 -7.30 -4.05
CA ALA A 41 -8.96 -6.37 -2.98
C ALA A 41 -10.03 -5.31 -2.64
N VAL A 42 -10.69 -4.74 -3.66
CA VAL A 42 -11.74 -3.74 -3.44
C VAL A 42 -12.92 -4.33 -2.67
N LYS A 43 -13.42 -5.50 -3.11
CA LYS A 43 -14.54 -6.19 -2.47
C LYS A 43 -14.22 -6.56 -1.03
N LYS A 44 -13.01 -7.05 -0.79
CA LYS A 44 -12.55 -7.43 0.54
C LYS A 44 -12.50 -6.21 1.49
N LEU A 45 -11.91 -5.11 1.07
CA LEU A 45 -11.88 -3.88 1.86
C LEU A 45 -13.30 -3.31 2.10
N GLN A 46 -14.20 -3.42 1.12
CA GLN A 46 -15.60 -3.02 1.29
C GLN A 46 -16.31 -3.90 2.35
N ASN A 47 -16.02 -5.21 2.39
CA ASN A 47 -16.57 -6.11 3.42
C ASN A 47 -16.04 -5.72 4.80
N TRP A 48 -14.73 -5.50 4.96
CA TRP A 48 -14.16 -5.06 6.24
C TRP A 48 -14.76 -3.74 6.70
N LYS A 49 -14.98 -2.79 5.77
CA LYS A 49 -15.66 -1.53 6.13
C LYS A 49 -17.10 -1.73 6.57
N LYS A 50 -17.85 -2.64 5.94
CA LYS A 50 -19.21 -3.01 6.37
C LYS A 50 -19.21 -3.69 7.74
N ASP A 51 -18.16 -4.42 8.06
CA ASP A 51 -17.95 -5.04 9.38
C ASP A 51 -17.52 -4.01 10.46
N GLY A 52 -17.40 -2.73 10.11
CA GLY A 52 -17.11 -1.64 11.03
C GLY A 52 -15.65 -1.16 11.04
N ALA A 53 -14.79 -1.68 10.15
CA ALA A 53 -13.42 -1.21 10.07
C ALA A 53 -13.32 0.21 9.51
N GLU A 54 -12.50 1.04 10.13
CA GLU A 54 -11.99 2.26 9.51
C GLU A 54 -10.84 1.91 8.57
N ILE A 55 -10.93 2.32 7.30
CA ILE A 55 -9.91 2.03 6.30
C ILE A 55 -9.00 3.22 6.13
N LEU A 56 -7.70 2.99 6.34
CA LEU A 56 -6.66 3.96 6.10
C LEU A 56 -5.75 3.45 4.96
N TYR A 57 -5.37 4.32 4.06
CA TYR A 57 -4.43 4.02 2.99
C TYR A 57 -3.13 4.75 3.27
N LEU A 58 -1.99 4.07 3.15
CA LEU A 58 -0.68 4.68 3.36
C LEU A 58 0.15 4.61 2.08
N THR A 59 0.76 5.72 1.70
CA THR A 59 1.67 5.80 0.55
C THR A 59 2.98 6.51 0.88
N SER A 60 4.06 6.07 0.23
CA SER A 60 5.38 6.73 0.33
C SER A 60 5.45 8.03 -0.45
N ARG A 61 4.46 8.31 -1.28
CA ARG A 61 4.50 9.47 -2.16
C ARG A 61 4.24 10.75 -1.38
N ARG A 62 4.92 11.83 -1.82
CA ARG A 62 4.85 13.15 -1.17
C ARG A 62 4.40 14.25 -2.13
N LYS A 63 4.59 14.03 -3.45
CA LYS A 63 4.24 15.04 -4.46
C LYS A 63 2.73 15.12 -4.62
N PRO A 64 2.13 16.32 -4.57
CA PRO A 64 0.69 16.48 -4.68
C PRO A 64 0.08 15.81 -5.92
N GLU A 65 0.78 15.84 -7.04
CA GLU A 65 0.34 15.23 -8.30
C GLU A 65 0.26 13.70 -8.20
N GLU A 66 1.23 13.07 -7.54
CA GLU A 66 1.25 11.62 -7.32
C GLU A 66 0.13 11.21 -6.34
N ILE A 67 -0.04 11.98 -5.27
CA ILE A 67 -1.11 11.77 -4.28
C ILE A 67 -2.47 11.87 -4.96
N LYS A 68 -2.69 12.90 -5.80
CA LYS A 68 -3.93 13.06 -6.55
C LYS A 68 -4.19 11.90 -7.52
N GLN A 69 -3.16 11.39 -8.20
CA GLN A 69 -3.31 10.22 -9.06
C GLN A 69 -3.73 8.98 -8.26
N ILE A 70 -3.14 8.74 -7.10
CA ILE A 70 -3.52 7.63 -6.21
C ILE A 70 -4.97 7.78 -5.75
N GLN A 71 -5.38 8.96 -5.31
CA GLN A 71 -6.77 9.24 -4.93
C GLN A 71 -7.75 8.96 -6.08
N ASN A 72 -7.40 9.36 -7.30
CA ASN A 72 -8.21 9.10 -8.48
C ASN A 72 -8.33 7.60 -8.77
N VAL A 73 -7.27 6.83 -8.58
CA VAL A 73 -7.30 5.36 -8.74
C VAL A 73 -8.19 4.72 -7.69
N LEU A 74 -8.07 5.10 -6.42
CA LEU A 74 -8.95 4.61 -5.36
C LEU A 74 -10.42 4.88 -5.69
N LYS A 75 -10.74 6.11 -6.11
CA LYS A 75 -12.09 6.50 -6.51
C LYS A 75 -12.58 5.76 -7.75
N LYS A 76 -11.75 5.68 -8.82
CA LYS A 76 -12.08 5.00 -10.07
C LYS A 76 -12.51 3.55 -9.86
N PHE A 77 -11.82 2.84 -8.99
CA PHE A 77 -12.10 1.44 -8.70
C PHE A 77 -13.01 1.23 -7.49
N LYS A 78 -13.64 2.30 -6.98
CA LYS A 78 -14.61 2.23 -5.88
C LYS A 78 -14.04 1.57 -4.63
N PHE A 79 -12.79 1.82 -4.32
CA PHE A 79 -12.25 1.48 -3.00
C PHE A 79 -13.10 2.13 -1.92
N PRO A 80 -13.31 1.49 -0.75
CA PRO A 80 -14.07 2.12 0.31
C PRO A 80 -13.45 3.44 0.74
N ASP A 81 -14.30 4.39 1.14
CA ASP A 81 -13.83 5.67 1.64
C ASP A 81 -12.92 5.46 2.84
N GLY A 82 -11.79 6.14 2.80
CA GLY A 82 -10.76 6.10 3.84
C GLY A 82 -9.75 7.21 3.63
N GLN A 83 -9.09 7.61 4.70
CA GLN A 83 -8.07 8.65 4.61
C GLN A 83 -6.83 8.12 3.90
N LEU A 84 -6.33 8.86 2.90
CA LEU A 84 -5.02 8.60 2.31
C LEU A 84 -3.94 9.32 3.11
N LEU A 85 -3.15 8.56 3.83
CA LEU A 85 -2.02 9.03 4.61
C LEU A 85 -0.76 9.03 3.74
N PHE A 86 0.06 10.04 3.91
CA PHE A 86 1.35 10.18 3.25
C PHE A 86 2.35 10.85 4.19
N ARG A 87 3.62 10.63 3.92
CA ARG A 87 4.69 11.19 4.74
C ARG A 87 4.79 12.70 4.55
N GLN A 88 4.82 13.43 5.65
CA GLN A 88 5.17 14.84 5.66
C GLN A 88 6.67 15.04 5.39
N LYS A 89 7.12 16.28 5.33
CA LYS A 89 8.54 16.58 5.26
C LYS A 89 9.22 15.98 6.50
N ASP A 90 10.33 15.29 6.26
CA ASP A 90 11.16 14.63 7.29
C ASP A 90 10.49 13.47 8.06
N GLU A 91 9.29 13.03 7.65
CA GLU A 91 8.66 11.80 8.15
C GLU A 91 9.09 10.55 7.36
N GLU A 92 9.23 9.44 8.06
CA GLU A 92 9.30 8.08 7.50
C GLU A 92 7.95 7.36 7.66
N TYR A 93 7.79 6.18 7.08
CA TYR A 93 6.57 5.38 7.23
C TYR A 93 6.26 5.02 8.69
N LYS A 94 7.31 4.69 9.47
CA LYS A 94 7.16 4.41 10.89
C LYS A 94 6.53 5.56 11.66
N ASP A 95 6.92 6.82 11.33
CA ASP A 95 6.40 8.01 12.03
C ASP A 95 4.90 8.16 11.78
N VAL A 96 4.44 7.85 10.57
CA VAL A 96 3.01 7.84 10.25
C VAL A 96 2.30 6.72 11.02
N ALA A 97 2.87 5.51 11.05
CA ALA A 97 2.30 4.38 11.78
C ALA A 97 2.26 4.64 13.30
N GLU A 98 3.32 5.24 13.86
CA GLU A 98 3.38 5.63 15.28
C GLU A 98 2.39 6.73 15.65
N ARG A 99 2.10 7.64 14.74
CA ARG A 99 1.12 8.72 14.95
C ARG A 99 -0.33 8.21 14.89
N VAL A 100 -0.59 7.25 14.00
CA VAL A 100 -1.94 6.70 13.77
C VAL A 100 -2.25 5.54 14.69
N ILE A 101 -1.27 4.71 15.02
CA ILE A 101 -1.38 3.47 15.82
C ILE A 101 -2.56 2.62 15.31
N PRO A 102 -2.51 2.09 14.09
CA PRO A 102 -3.59 1.27 13.57
C PRO A 102 -3.68 -0.05 14.35
N ASP A 103 -4.87 -0.60 14.55
CA ASP A 103 -5.04 -1.93 15.15
C ASP A 103 -4.39 -3.01 14.27
N ILE A 104 -4.55 -2.87 12.96
CA ILE A 104 -4.00 -3.80 11.96
C ILE A 104 -3.25 -3.02 10.89
N LEU A 105 -2.01 -3.41 10.64
CA LEU A 105 -1.18 -2.92 9.54
C LEU A 105 -0.96 -4.03 8.52
N VAL A 106 -1.53 -3.88 7.33
CA VAL A 106 -1.30 -4.78 6.19
C VAL A 106 -0.32 -4.11 5.25
N GLU A 107 0.85 -4.69 5.08
CA GLU A 107 1.89 -4.17 4.19
C GLU A 107 2.56 -5.31 3.43
N ASP A 108 3.19 -5.02 2.28
CA ASP A 108 3.93 -6.03 1.55
C ASP A 108 5.27 -6.35 2.23
N ASP A 109 5.81 -7.55 1.93
CA ASP A 109 7.04 -8.06 2.53
C ASP A 109 8.30 -7.39 1.99
N CYS A 110 8.19 -6.44 1.08
CA CYS A 110 9.29 -5.67 0.49
C CYS A 110 10.42 -6.55 -0.09
N GLU A 111 10.12 -7.78 -0.50
CA GLU A 111 11.12 -8.78 -0.94
C GLU A 111 12.05 -8.24 -2.02
N SER A 112 11.54 -7.41 -2.95
CA SER A 112 12.31 -6.85 -4.05
C SER A 112 13.33 -5.79 -3.65
N ILE A 113 13.23 -5.24 -2.43
CA ILE A 113 14.04 -4.08 -1.99
C ILE A 113 14.77 -4.29 -0.65
N SER A 114 14.87 -5.48 -0.14
CA SER A 114 15.58 -5.94 1.04
C SER A 114 14.70 -6.63 2.10
N GLY A 115 13.44 -6.93 1.78
CA GLY A 115 12.56 -7.69 2.66
C GLY A 115 12.19 -6.95 3.95
N ILE A 116 12.16 -7.70 5.04
CA ILE A 116 11.71 -7.26 6.39
C ILE A 116 12.35 -5.94 6.83
N ASP A 117 13.60 -5.68 6.47
CA ASP A 117 14.31 -4.44 6.85
C ASP A 117 13.70 -3.17 6.22
N LYS A 118 12.81 -3.32 5.26
CA LYS A 118 12.10 -2.20 4.61
C LYS A 118 10.64 -2.08 5.02
N MET A 119 10.12 -3.06 5.75
CA MET A 119 8.76 -3.00 6.25
C MET A 119 8.59 -1.92 7.31
N THR A 120 7.45 -1.25 7.28
CA THR A 120 7.12 -0.17 8.23
C THR A 120 7.18 -0.65 9.67
N ILE A 121 6.57 -1.80 9.93
CA ILE A 121 6.46 -2.36 11.30
C ILE A 121 7.83 -2.64 11.92
N THR A 122 8.86 -2.94 11.13
CA THR A 122 10.19 -3.25 11.63
C THR A 122 10.79 -2.07 12.39
N HIS A 123 10.50 -0.85 11.95
CA HIS A 123 11.08 0.39 12.48
C HIS A 123 10.20 1.10 13.52
N VAL A 124 8.98 0.62 13.76
CA VAL A 124 8.08 1.16 14.78
C VAL A 124 8.63 0.87 16.18
N LYS A 125 8.55 1.84 17.09
CA LYS A 125 8.97 1.70 18.50
C LYS A 125 8.31 0.51 19.16
N SER A 126 9.07 -0.22 19.98
CA SER A 126 8.64 -1.49 20.57
C SER A 126 7.33 -1.41 21.36
N GLU A 127 7.10 -0.33 22.08
CA GLU A 127 5.89 -0.10 22.89
C GLU A 127 4.64 0.16 22.01
N ILE A 128 4.83 0.76 20.84
CA ILE A 128 3.75 0.99 19.86
C ILE A 128 3.52 -0.26 19.02
N LYS A 129 4.60 -0.90 18.58
CA LYS A 129 4.56 -2.14 17.80
C LYS A 129 3.72 -3.24 18.48
N LYS A 130 3.77 -3.34 19.81
CA LYS A 130 2.95 -4.29 20.57
C LYS A 130 1.44 -4.07 20.44
N LYS A 131 1.01 -2.88 20.03
CA LYS A 131 -0.40 -2.50 19.85
C LYS A 131 -0.87 -2.75 18.42
N ILE A 132 0.03 -3.01 17.49
CA ILE A 132 -0.26 -3.12 16.07
C ILE A 132 -0.15 -4.60 15.65
N LYS A 133 -1.24 -5.17 15.15
CA LYS A 133 -1.18 -6.47 14.48
C LYS A 133 -0.64 -6.28 13.07
N SER A 134 0.60 -6.68 12.84
CA SER A 134 1.20 -6.64 11.49
C SER A 134 0.86 -7.89 10.72
N ILE A 135 0.38 -7.71 9.49
CA ILE A 135 0.08 -8.77 8.54
C ILE A 135 0.90 -8.52 7.27
N PRO A 136 2.08 -9.13 7.17
CA PRO A 136 2.86 -9.06 5.93
C PRO A 136 2.17 -9.87 4.84
N ILE A 137 2.09 -9.30 3.65
CA ILE A 137 1.59 -9.97 2.45
C ILE A 137 2.70 -10.05 1.41
N LYS A 138 2.64 -11.06 0.56
CA LYS A 138 3.63 -11.19 -0.51
C LYS A 138 3.56 -9.99 -1.44
N GLU A 139 4.70 -9.40 -1.75
CA GLU A 139 4.80 -8.29 -2.70
C GLU A 139 4.12 -8.67 -4.04
N PHE A 140 3.26 -7.80 -4.56
CA PHE A 140 2.39 -8.03 -5.72
C PHE A 140 1.37 -9.18 -5.58
N GLY A 141 1.26 -9.82 -4.40
CA GLY A 141 0.36 -10.97 -4.17
C GLY A 141 -1.09 -10.57 -3.92
N GLY A 142 -1.35 -9.33 -3.52
CA GLY A 142 -2.71 -8.88 -3.14
C GLY A 142 -3.14 -9.43 -1.79
N ILE A 143 -4.42 -9.25 -1.46
CA ILE A 143 -5.00 -9.59 -0.15
C ILE A 143 -6.09 -10.66 -0.23
N ASP A 144 -6.24 -11.36 -1.35
CA ASP A 144 -7.33 -12.32 -1.56
C ASP A 144 -7.31 -13.48 -0.56
N HIS A 145 -6.11 -13.89 -0.14
CA HIS A 145 -5.90 -14.96 0.83
C HIS A 145 -6.29 -14.58 2.27
N LEU A 146 -6.45 -13.30 2.57
CA LEU A 146 -6.85 -12.85 3.91
C LEU A 146 -8.35 -13.14 4.15
N PRO A 147 -8.81 -13.27 5.41
CA PRO A 147 -10.21 -13.48 5.74
C PRO A 147 -11.12 -12.37 5.19
N ASN A 148 -12.38 -12.74 4.87
CA ASN A 148 -13.39 -11.76 4.44
C ASN A 148 -13.96 -10.96 5.60
N LYS A 149 -13.96 -11.50 6.81
CA LYS A 149 -14.42 -10.83 8.03
C LYS A 149 -13.24 -10.19 8.75
N ILE A 150 -13.38 -8.92 9.15
CA ILE A 150 -12.34 -8.20 9.88
C ILE A 150 -11.99 -8.86 11.21
N SER A 151 -12.97 -9.44 11.90
CA SER A 151 -12.78 -10.14 13.17
C SER A 151 -11.94 -11.41 13.10
N ALA A 152 -11.64 -11.90 11.90
CA ALA A 152 -10.81 -13.08 11.67
C ALA A 152 -9.38 -12.73 11.21
N LEU A 153 -9.05 -11.44 11.08
CA LEU A 153 -7.70 -10.95 10.78
C LEU A 153 -6.76 -11.04 11.97
#